data_1771936bd4e233b74e3a92c429f0ae20
#
_entry.id   1771936bd4e233b74e3a92c429f0ae20
#
_cell.length_a   1.000
_cell.length_b   1.000
_cell.length_c   1.000
_cell.angle_alpha   90.00
_cell.angle_beta   90.00
_cell.angle_gamma   90.00
#
_symmetry.space_group_name_H-M   'P 1'
#
loop_
_entity.id
_entity.type
_entity.pdbx_description
1 polymer ?
#
loop_
_entity_poly.entity_id
_entity_poly.type
_entity_poly.pdbx_seq_one_letter_code
_entity_poly.pdbx_strand_id
1 'polypeptide(L)'
;GLEVAVSCHYRIAVKSAKVGLPEVKLGLLPGAGGTQRLPRLVGVAKALDMIVSGNPIGAVEAHDLGVIDELVEGDLTAAGIAFAEKLLAEGKGPRRTGERTDKLDGVDNAAAVAAKRAEIEKKMPGLFSPQRCVSAVEAAFALPLAEGLKRERELFGECLVSPQRAALVHAFFSERQASKINDLPKDTPVRDFKSA
;
A
#
# COMPACT_ATOMS: atom_id res chain seq x y z
N GLY A 1 -3.46 6.63 -4.80
CA GLY A 1 -2.07 6.66 -5.14
C GLY A 1 -1.48 5.33 -5.58
N LEU A 2 -0.92 4.54 -4.66
CA LEU A 2 -0.16 3.34 -5.04
C LEU A 2 -0.99 2.29 -5.79
N GLU A 3 -2.26 2.07 -5.42
CA GLU A 3 -3.13 1.10 -6.10
C GLU A 3 -3.31 1.41 -7.59
N VAL A 4 -3.47 2.69 -7.93
CA VAL A 4 -3.52 3.14 -9.34
C VAL A 4 -2.16 2.90 -10.01
N ALA A 5 -1.07 3.26 -9.36
CA ALA A 5 0.27 3.08 -9.91
C ALA A 5 0.58 1.61 -10.20
N VAL A 6 0.27 0.67 -9.30
CA VAL A 6 0.53 -0.76 -9.53
C VAL A 6 -0.43 -1.41 -10.54
N SER A 7 -1.50 -0.73 -10.97
CA SER A 7 -2.31 -1.17 -12.11
C SER A 7 -1.73 -0.72 -13.46
N CYS A 8 -0.77 0.21 -13.48
CA CYS A 8 -0.05 0.59 -14.69
C CYS A 8 1.04 -0.43 -15.03
N HIS A 9 1.47 -0.44 -16.30
CA HIS A 9 2.49 -1.36 -16.80
C HIS A 9 3.89 -1.06 -16.26
N TYR A 10 4.24 0.23 -16.20
CA TYR A 10 5.53 0.73 -15.76
C TYR A 10 5.34 1.91 -14.82
N ARG A 11 6.33 2.16 -13.96
CA ARG A 11 6.25 3.15 -12.89
C ARG A 11 7.60 3.82 -12.68
N ILE A 12 7.60 5.13 -12.63
CA ILE A 12 8.78 5.92 -12.22
C ILE A 12 8.47 6.70 -10.95
N ALA A 13 9.50 7.08 -10.22
CA ALA A 13 9.36 7.92 -9.04
C ALA A 13 10.62 8.77 -8.82
N VAL A 14 10.46 9.91 -8.16
CA VAL A 14 11.60 10.65 -7.61
C VAL A 14 12.13 9.94 -6.36
N LYS A 15 13.45 10.03 -6.09
CA LYS A 15 14.10 9.36 -4.94
C LYS A 15 13.49 9.72 -3.59
N SER A 16 12.94 10.93 -3.46
CA SER A 16 12.30 11.41 -2.21
C SER A 16 10.88 10.87 -2.00
N ALA A 17 10.29 10.20 -2.99
CA ALA A 17 8.93 9.69 -2.89
C ALA A 17 8.83 8.55 -1.86
N LYS A 18 7.64 8.44 -1.29
CA LYS A 18 7.25 7.32 -0.41
C LYS A 18 6.01 6.66 -0.98
N VAL A 19 5.96 5.34 -0.95
CA VAL A 19 4.84 4.53 -1.45
C VAL A 19 4.35 3.58 -0.37
N GLY A 20 3.04 3.39 -0.27
CA GLY A 20 2.43 2.52 0.74
C GLY A 20 0.93 2.40 0.58
N LEU A 21 0.35 1.52 1.38
CA LEU A 21 -1.09 1.23 1.45
C LEU A 21 -1.54 1.37 2.91
N PRO A 22 -1.91 2.60 3.34
CA PRO A 22 -2.16 2.91 4.74
C PRO A 22 -3.60 2.61 5.22
N GLU A 23 -4.42 1.97 4.41
CA GLU A 23 -5.86 1.76 4.63
C GLU A 23 -6.16 1.07 5.94
N VAL A 24 -5.28 0.17 6.41
CA VAL A 24 -5.41 -0.55 7.70
C VAL A 24 -5.46 0.40 8.89
N LYS A 25 -4.80 1.57 8.81
CA LYS A 25 -4.82 2.61 9.86
C LYS A 25 -6.20 3.25 10.03
N LEU A 26 -7.06 3.12 9.04
CA LEU A 26 -8.44 3.56 9.07
C LEU A 26 -9.43 2.39 9.28
N GLY A 27 -8.93 1.20 9.64
CA GLY A 27 -9.76 0.01 9.82
C GLY A 27 -10.27 -0.58 8.52
N LEU A 28 -9.61 -0.30 7.39
CA LEU A 28 -9.91 -0.80 6.06
C LEU A 28 -8.77 -1.71 5.55
N LEU A 29 -8.96 -2.28 4.37
CA LEU A 29 -7.89 -2.87 3.57
C LEU A 29 -7.80 -2.13 2.22
N PRO A 30 -6.70 -2.23 1.47
CA PRO A 30 -6.63 -1.72 0.10
C PRO A 30 -7.71 -2.37 -0.78
N GLY A 31 -8.61 -1.55 -1.34
CA GLY A 31 -9.83 -2.04 -2.01
C GLY A 31 -9.88 -1.77 -3.53
N ALA A 32 -8.79 -1.30 -4.12
CA ALA A 32 -8.69 -1.06 -5.57
C ALA A 32 -7.64 -1.97 -6.25
N GLY A 33 -7.48 -3.18 -5.73
CA GLY A 33 -6.58 -4.21 -6.26
C GLY A 33 -5.19 -4.20 -5.66
N GLY A 34 -4.94 -3.42 -4.62
CA GLY A 34 -3.64 -3.35 -3.94
C GLY A 34 -3.25 -4.67 -3.31
N THR A 35 -4.18 -5.38 -2.65
CA THR A 35 -3.92 -6.68 -2.03
C THR A 35 -3.65 -7.78 -3.05
N GLN A 36 -4.08 -7.58 -4.30
CA GLN A 36 -3.87 -8.54 -5.39
C GLN A 36 -2.61 -8.26 -6.21
N ARG A 37 -2.28 -6.98 -6.43
CA ARG A 37 -1.15 -6.60 -7.29
C ARG A 37 0.16 -6.45 -6.53
N LEU A 38 0.14 -5.93 -5.30
CA LEU A 38 1.38 -5.73 -4.54
C LEU A 38 2.12 -7.05 -4.28
N PRO A 39 1.46 -8.16 -3.87
CA PRO A 39 2.15 -9.45 -3.69
C PRO A 39 2.82 -9.96 -4.95
N ARG A 40 2.28 -9.66 -6.13
CA ARG A 40 2.85 -10.02 -7.43
C ARG A 40 4.11 -9.24 -7.79
N LEU A 41 4.36 -8.12 -7.10
CA LEU A 41 5.56 -7.30 -7.29
C LEU A 41 6.64 -7.59 -6.26
N VAL A 42 6.25 -7.77 -4.98
CA VAL A 42 7.20 -7.82 -3.85
C VAL A 42 7.22 -9.17 -3.12
N GLY A 43 6.39 -10.12 -3.51
CA GLY A 43 6.15 -11.36 -2.78
C GLY A 43 5.16 -11.20 -1.62
N VAL A 44 4.60 -12.33 -1.16
CA VAL A 44 3.51 -12.36 -0.16
C VAL A 44 3.98 -11.81 1.19
N ALA A 45 5.13 -12.24 1.70
CA ALA A 45 5.63 -11.83 3.00
C ALA A 45 5.81 -10.30 3.08
N LYS A 46 6.49 -9.70 2.11
CA LYS A 46 6.71 -8.24 2.07
C LYS A 46 5.42 -7.46 1.86
N ALA A 47 4.52 -7.96 1.03
CA ALA A 47 3.21 -7.34 0.84
C ALA A 47 2.38 -7.34 2.13
N LEU A 48 2.38 -8.45 2.88
CA LEU A 48 1.74 -8.53 4.19
C LEU A 48 2.32 -7.51 5.17
N ASP A 49 3.65 -7.35 5.22
CA ASP A 49 4.29 -6.35 6.08
C ASP A 49 3.83 -4.94 5.73
N MET A 50 3.81 -4.57 4.46
CA MET A 50 3.41 -3.24 4.00
C MET A 50 1.92 -2.96 4.24
N ILE A 51 1.05 -3.93 3.93
CA ILE A 51 -0.41 -3.76 4.01
C ILE A 51 -0.89 -3.79 5.46
N VAL A 52 -0.38 -4.70 6.29
CA VAL A 52 -0.80 -4.85 7.68
C VAL A 52 -0.24 -3.74 8.58
N SER A 53 0.96 -3.25 8.31
CA SER A 53 1.49 -2.09 9.04
C SER A 53 0.91 -0.77 8.55
N GLY A 54 0.56 -0.69 7.27
CA GLY A 54 0.19 0.57 6.60
C GLY A 54 1.31 1.60 6.57
N ASN A 55 2.57 1.18 6.78
CA ASN A 55 3.72 2.07 6.74
C ASN A 55 4.26 2.19 5.30
N PRO A 56 4.57 3.41 4.86
CA PRO A 56 5.19 3.60 3.56
C PRO A 56 6.66 3.18 3.57
N ILE A 57 7.14 2.74 2.41
CA ILE A 57 8.57 2.53 2.12
C ILE A 57 9.10 3.65 1.22
N GLY A 58 10.40 3.90 1.24
CA GLY A 58 11.06 4.87 0.34
C GLY A 58 11.09 4.38 -1.10
N ALA A 59 11.21 5.34 -2.05
CA ALA A 59 11.26 5.02 -3.47
C ALA A 59 12.45 4.13 -3.87
N VAL A 60 13.59 4.25 -3.19
CA VAL A 60 14.76 3.39 -3.42
C VAL A 60 14.44 1.94 -3.07
N GLU A 61 13.92 1.68 -1.88
CA GLU A 61 13.48 0.35 -1.48
C GLU A 61 12.38 -0.19 -2.41
N ALA A 62 11.44 0.67 -2.80
CA ALA A 62 10.38 0.29 -3.74
C ALA A 62 10.92 -0.08 -5.14
N HIS A 63 12.00 0.57 -5.58
CA HIS A 63 12.71 0.22 -6.81
C HIS A 63 13.40 -1.14 -6.68
N ASP A 64 14.14 -1.37 -5.61
CA ASP A 64 14.85 -2.63 -5.37
C ASP A 64 13.88 -3.83 -5.28
N LEU A 65 12.67 -3.59 -4.77
CA LEU A 65 11.59 -4.57 -4.70
C LEU A 65 10.82 -4.76 -6.03
N GLY A 66 11.07 -3.92 -7.05
CA GLY A 66 10.37 -3.97 -8.34
C GLY A 66 8.99 -3.32 -8.37
N VAL A 67 8.64 -2.52 -7.35
CA VAL A 67 7.43 -1.69 -7.36
C VAL A 67 7.60 -0.49 -8.28
N ILE A 68 8.78 0.11 -8.29
CA ILE A 68 9.19 1.21 -9.18
C ILE A 68 10.19 0.66 -10.20
N ASP A 69 10.07 1.06 -11.45
CA ASP A 69 10.93 0.59 -12.55
C ASP A 69 12.16 1.48 -12.75
N GLU A 70 12.01 2.80 -12.55
CA GLU A 70 13.13 3.75 -12.68
C GLU A 70 12.98 4.89 -11.67
N LEU A 71 14.12 5.27 -11.04
CA LEU A 71 14.20 6.45 -10.19
C LEU A 71 14.69 7.62 -11.03
N VAL A 72 13.97 8.73 -10.97
CA VAL A 72 14.23 9.93 -11.77
C VAL A 72 14.47 11.15 -10.89
N GLU A 73 15.01 12.21 -11.48
CA GLU A 73 15.25 13.50 -10.84
C GLU A 73 14.60 14.61 -11.68
N GLY A 74 14.34 15.75 -11.06
CA GLY A 74 13.79 16.92 -11.73
C GLY A 74 12.29 16.84 -12.01
N ASP A 75 11.88 17.30 -13.21
CA ASP A 75 10.48 17.33 -13.63
C ASP A 75 9.96 15.93 -13.93
N LEU A 76 9.05 15.46 -13.10
CA LEU A 76 8.47 14.12 -13.19
C LEU A 76 7.65 13.92 -14.48
N THR A 77 7.04 14.98 -15.02
CA THR A 77 6.28 14.90 -16.28
C THR A 77 7.21 14.69 -17.46
N ALA A 78 8.26 15.50 -17.56
CA ALA A 78 9.27 15.35 -18.61
C ALA A 78 9.98 13.99 -18.51
N ALA A 79 10.35 13.56 -17.31
CA ALA A 79 10.96 12.25 -17.07
C ALA A 79 10.00 11.10 -17.46
N GLY A 80 8.70 11.23 -17.20
CA GLY A 80 7.69 10.25 -17.59
C GLY A 80 7.57 10.11 -19.10
N ILE A 81 7.60 11.21 -19.84
CA ILE A 81 7.58 11.22 -21.30
C ILE A 81 8.84 10.52 -21.84
N ALA A 82 10.03 10.94 -21.38
CA ALA A 82 11.30 10.36 -21.80
C ALA A 82 11.37 8.84 -21.51
N PHE A 83 10.86 8.42 -20.35
CA PHE A 83 10.79 7.01 -19.99
C PHE A 83 9.85 6.23 -20.92
N ALA A 84 8.69 6.79 -21.28
CA ALA A 84 7.77 6.16 -22.21
C ALA A 84 8.39 6.04 -23.62
N GLU A 85 9.06 7.06 -24.12
CA GLU A 85 9.79 7.05 -25.39
C GLU A 85 10.90 5.98 -25.39
N LYS A 86 11.67 5.88 -24.30
CA LYS A 86 12.67 4.83 -24.10
C LYS A 86 12.07 3.42 -24.20
N LEU A 87 10.94 3.18 -23.50
CA LEU A 87 10.25 1.89 -23.57
C LEU A 87 9.79 1.54 -24.97
N LEU A 88 9.25 2.51 -25.70
CA LEU A 88 8.85 2.33 -27.09
C LEU A 88 10.05 2.02 -28.01
N ALA A 89 11.15 2.74 -27.86
CA ALA A 89 12.38 2.50 -28.61
C ALA A 89 13.00 1.11 -28.33
N GLU A 90 12.88 0.62 -27.09
CA GLU A 90 13.29 -0.72 -26.68
C GLU A 90 12.29 -1.83 -27.10
N GLY A 91 11.19 -1.51 -27.72
CA GLY A 91 10.13 -2.46 -28.11
C GLY A 91 9.43 -3.10 -26.91
N LYS A 92 9.42 -2.43 -25.74
CA LYS A 92 8.75 -2.93 -24.53
C LYS A 92 7.25 -2.82 -24.68
N GLY A 93 6.56 -3.96 -24.60
CA GLY A 93 5.11 -4.04 -24.65
C GLY A 93 4.42 -3.85 -23.28
N PRO A 94 3.10 -3.96 -23.24
CA PRO A 94 2.32 -3.96 -22.01
C PRO A 94 2.78 -5.05 -21.04
N ARG A 95 2.96 -4.69 -19.76
CA ARG A 95 3.35 -5.60 -18.68
C ARG A 95 2.31 -5.52 -17.57
N ARG A 96 1.33 -6.41 -17.61
CA ARG A 96 0.22 -6.41 -16.66
C ARG A 96 0.65 -7.00 -15.32
N THR A 97 0.67 -6.19 -14.27
CA THR A 97 1.04 -6.62 -12.91
C THR A 97 0.17 -7.78 -12.42
N GLY A 98 -1.11 -7.79 -12.76
CA GLY A 98 -2.04 -8.84 -12.34
C GLY A 98 -1.79 -10.21 -12.97
N GLU A 99 -1.00 -10.30 -14.04
CA GLU A 99 -0.65 -11.55 -14.73
C GLU A 99 0.70 -12.12 -14.26
N ARG A 100 1.42 -11.39 -13.42
CA ARG A 100 2.73 -11.82 -12.90
C ARG A 100 2.56 -12.86 -11.81
N THR A 101 3.39 -13.92 -11.87
CA THR A 101 3.45 -14.99 -10.86
C THR A 101 4.87 -15.22 -10.33
N ASP A 102 5.87 -14.59 -10.93
CA ASP A 102 7.30 -14.77 -10.63
C ASP A 102 7.66 -14.60 -9.14
N LYS A 103 6.90 -13.81 -8.39
CA LYS A 103 7.08 -13.60 -6.95
C LYS A 103 6.15 -14.46 -6.07
N LEU A 104 5.23 -15.20 -6.67
CA LEU A 104 4.27 -16.05 -5.98
C LEU A 104 4.64 -17.55 -6.12
N ASP A 105 5.24 -17.92 -7.25
CA ASP A 105 5.58 -19.31 -7.55
C ASP A 105 6.84 -19.77 -6.81
N GLY A 106 6.85 -21.05 -6.39
CA GLY A 106 8.02 -21.69 -5.76
C GLY A 106 8.32 -21.19 -4.34
N VAL A 107 7.42 -20.45 -3.70
CA VAL A 107 7.56 -19.91 -2.35
C VAL A 107 6.47 -20.46 -1.44
N ASP A 108 6.79 -20.72 -0.18
CA ASP A 108 5.79 -21.12 0.81
C ASP A 108 5.00 -19.88 1.30
N ASN A 109 4.06 -19.47 0.47
CA ASN A 109 3.16 -18.35 0.76
C ASN A 109 2.23 -18.65 1.94
N ALA A 110 1.85 -19.91 2.14
CA ALA A 110 0.98 -20.31 3.24
C ALA A 110 1.68 -20.13 4.59
N ALA A 111 2.97 -20.46 4.68
CA ALA A 111 3.76 -20.20 5.89
C ALA A 111 3.86 -18.71 6.21
N ALA A 112 4.05 -17.84 5.20
CA ALA A 112 4.08 -16.39 5.40
C ALA A 112 2.73 -15.85 5.91
N VAL A 113 1.62 -16.35 5.38
CA VAL A 113 0.26 -16.03 5.84
C VAL A 113 0.06 -16.48 7.30
N ALA A 114 0.40 -17.72 7.63
CA ALA A 114 0.27 -18.27 8.98
C ALA A 114 1.09 -17.46 10.00
N ALA A 115 2.33 -17.14 9.67
CA ALA A 115 3.20 -16.33 10.51
C ALA A 115 2.61 -14.93 10.74
N LYS A 116 2.08 -14.28 9.71
CA LYS A 116 1.47 -12.96 9.83
C LYS A 116 0.18 -12.98 10.67
N ARG A 117 -0.65 -14.02 10.53
CA ARG A 117 -1.84 -14.19 11.39
C ARG A 117 -1.46 -14.30 12.87
N ALA A 118 -0.46 -15.12 13.20
CA ALA A 118 0.04 -15.28 14.56
C ALA A 118 0.65 -13.97 15.12
N GLU A 119 1.36 -13.22 14.26
CA GLU A 119 1.88 -11.89 14.63
C GLU A 119 0.74 -10.91 14.99
N ILE A 120 -0.32 -10.86 14.16
CA ILE A 120 -1.47 -9.99 14.40
C ILE A 120 -2.18 -10.37 15.70
N GLU A 121 -2.40 -11.66 15.97
CA GLU A 121 -3.02 -12.13 17.22
C GLU A 121 -2.24 -11.66 18.46
N LYS A 122 -0.92 -11.66 18.37
CA LYS A 122 -0.04 -11.24 19.46
C LYS A 122 0.09 -9.73 19.60
N LYS A 123 0.24 -9.00 18.48
CA LYS A 123 0.59 -7.57 18.50
C LYS A 123 -0.62 -6.63 18.31
N MET A 124 -1.71 -7.13 17.73
CA MET A 124 -2.89 -6.36 17.35
C MET A 124 -4.18 -7.07 17.78
N PRO A 125 -4.29 -7.53 19.04
CA PRO A 125 -5.42 -8.34 19.49
C PRO A 125 -6.72 -7.54 19.33
N GLY A 126 -7.74 -8.20 18.76
CA GLY A 126 -9.07 -7.61 18.57
C GLY A 126 -9.22 -6.62 17.41
N LEU A 127 -8.16 -6.30 16.68
CA LEU A 127 -8.29 -5.49 15.46
C LEU A 127 -8.89 -6.30 14.31
N PHE A 128 -9.90 -5.72 13.67
CA PHE A 128 -10.69 -6.40 12.64
C PHE A 128 -9.99 -6.42 11.27
N SER A 129 -9.58 -5.26 10.77
CA SER A 129 -9.05 -5.11 9.40
C SER A 129 -7.72 -5.80 9.13
N PRO A 130 -6.75 -5.94 10.07
CA PRO A 130 -5.50 -6.64 9.80
C PRO A 130 -5.69 -8.08 9.34
N GLN A 131 -6.61 -8.84 9.97
CA GLN A 131 -6.92 -10.21 9.57
C GLN A 131 -7.58 -10.27 8.18
N ARG A 132 -8.39 -9.25 7.81
CA ARG A 132 -8.98 -9.13 6.47
C ARG A 132 -7.95 -8.78 5.42
N CYS A 133 -6.96 -7.95 5.76
CA CYS A 133 -5.79 -7.73 4.90
C CYS A 133 -5.07 -9.03 4.58
N VAL A 134 -4.82 -9.87 5.57
CA VAL A 134 -4.18 -11.18 5.36
C VAL A 134 -5.02 -12.07 4.46
N SER A 135 -6.34 -12.18 4.71
CA SER A 135 -7.25 -12.98 3.87
C SER A 135 -7.32 -12.48 2.43
N ALA A 136 -7.25 -11.15 2.22
CA ALA A 136 -7.22 -10.59 0.87
C ALA A 136 -5.89 -10.89 0.15
N VAL A 137 -4.76 -10.80 0.83
CA VAL A 137 -3.45 -11.17 0.27
C VAL A 137 -3.36 -12.68 -0.01
N GLU A 138 -3.93 -13.52 0.84
CA GLU A 138 -4.01 -14.98 0.61
C GLU A 138 -4.73 -15.30 -0.71
N ALA A 139 -5.80 -14.57 -1.04
CA ALA A 139 -6.49 -14.71 -2.31
C ALA A 139 -5.60 -14.40 -3.53
N ALA A 140 -4.54 -13.59 -3.38
CA ALA A 140 -3.67 -13.23 -4.49
C ALA A 140 -2.89 -14.41 -5.08
N PHE A 141 -2.55 -15.42 -4.29
CA PHE A 141 -1.86 -16.63 -4.77
C PHE A 141 -2.76 -17.88 -4.82
N ALA A 142 -3.90 -17.84 -4.11
CA ALA A 142 -4.83 -18.97 -4.08
C ALA A 142 -5.86 -18.93 -5.23
N LEU A 143 -6.11 -17.77 -5.83
CA LEU A 143 -7.18 -17.55 -6.81
C LEU A 143 -6.66 -16.84 -8.07
N PRO A 144 -7.32 -17.03 -9.22
CA PRO A 144 -7.14 -16.14 -10.37
C PRO A 144 -7.40 -14.69 -10.01
N LEU A 145 -6.72 -13.74 -10.70
CA LEU A 145 -6.81 -12.31 -10.40
C LEU A 145 -8.25 -11.79 -10.27
N ALA A 146 -9.14 -12.18 -11.20
CA ALA A 146 -10.52 -11.71 -11.20
C ALA A 146 -11.28 -12.13 -9.93
N GLU A 147 -11.09 -13.37 -9.49
CA GLU A 147 -11.68 -13.91 -8.28
C GLU A 147 -11.05 -13.31 -7.03
N GLY A 148 -9.72 -13.10 -7.04
CA GLY A 148 -9.00 -12.40 -5.97
C GLY A 148 -9.51 -10.97 -5.77
N LEU A 149 -9.73 -10.22 -6.87
CA LEU A 149 -10.30 -8.87 -6.83
C LEU A 149 -11.75 -8.85 -6.29
N LYS A 150 -12.53 -9.88 -6.62
CA LYS A 150 -13.88 -10.05 -6.04
C LYS A 150 -13.79 -10.31 -4.55
N ARG A 151 -12.91 -11.20 -4.12
CA ARG A 151 -12.68 -11.50 -2.70
C ARG A 151 -12.19 -10.28 -1.92
N GLU A 152 -11.27 -9.51 -2.48
CA GLU A 152 -10.81 -8.22 -1.91
C GLU A 152 -12.00 -7.29 -1.66
N ARG A 153 -12.89 -7.13 -2.64
CA ARG A 153 -14.07 -6.26 -2.54
C ARG A 153 -15.05 -6.72 -1.45
N GLU A 154 -15.27 -8.03 -1.31
CA GLU A 154 -16.11 -8.59 -0.24
C GLU A 154 -15.53 -8.26 1.15
N LEU A 155 -14.23 -8.53 1.34
CA LEU A 155 -13.52 -8.25 2.59
C LEU A 155 -13.45 -6.74 2.89
N PHE A 156 -13.30 -5.91 1.86
CA PHE A 156 -13.38 -4.45 2.00
C PHE A 156 -14.77 -4.02 2.50
N GLY A 157 -15.83 -4.60 1.94
CA GLY A 157 -17.21 -4.36 2.40
C GLY A 157 -17.42 -4.71 3.88
N GLU A 158 -16.86 -5.85 4.35
CA GLU A 158 -16.87 -6.21 5.78
C GLU A 158 -16.18 -5.14 6.64
N CYS A 159 -15.02 -4.65 6.22
CA CYS A 159 -14.30 -3.59 6.93
C CYS A 159 -15.09 -2.27 6.92
N LEU A 160 -15.72 -1.93 5.79
CA LEU A 160 -16.40 -0.66 5.58
C LEU A 160 -17.55 -0.45 6.58
N VAL A 161 -18.27 -1.51 6.93
CA VAL A 161 -19.41 -1.47 7.87
C VAL A 161 -19.01 -1.75 9.33
N SER A 162 -17.72 -1.98 9.60
CA SER A 162 -17.27 -2.31 10.95
C SER A 162 -17.31 -1.11 11.90
N PRO A 163 -17.69 -1.29 13.17
CA PRO A 163 -17.63 -0.22 14.17
C PRO A 163 -16.18 0.30 14.39
N GLN A 164 -15.18 -0.57 14.26
CA GLN A 164 -13.78 -0.17 14.41
C GLN A 164 -13.35 0.81 13.32
N ARG A 165 -13.79 0.60 12.07
CA ARG A 165 -13.52 1.56 10.99
C ARG A 165 -14.13 2.93 11.32
N ALA A 166 -15.36 2.98 11.78
CA ALA A 166 -16.01 4.23 12.16
C ALA A 166 -15.24 4.96 13.28
N ALA A 167 -14.79 4.24 14.31
CA ALA A 167 -13.99 4.78 15.39
C ALA A 167 -12.61 5.28 14.93
N LEU A 168 -11.88 4.50 14.11
CA LEU A 168 -10.55 4.87 13.62
C LEU A 168 -10.60 6.08 12.67
N VAL A 169 -11.62 6.16 11.81
CA VAL A 169 -11.85 7.33 10.96
C VAL A 169 -12.15 8.57 11.81
N HIS A 170 -12.99 8.43 12.84
CA HIS A 170 -13.29 9.53 13.76
C HIS A 170 -12.01 10.01 14.48
N ALA A 171 -11.21 9.10 15.05
CA ALA A 171 -9.96 9.43 15.71
C ALA A 171 -8.99 10.16 14.76
N PHE A 172 -8.81 9.63 13.54
CA PHE A 172 -7.94 10.22 12.53
C PHE A 172 -8.30 11.68 12.18
N PHE A 173 -9.59 11.98 12.01
CA PHE A 173 -10.03 13.35 11.74
C PHE A 173 -9.97 14.23 12.98
N SER A 174 -10.25 13.68 14.17
CA SER A 174 -10.15 14.41 15.44
C SER A 174 -8.72 14.87 15.73
N GLU A 175 -7.72 13.99 15.53
CA GLU A 175 -6.29 14.34 15.66
C GLU A 175 -5.89 15.46 14.71
N ARG A 176 -6.34 15.40 13.45
CA ARG A 176 -6.09 16.46 12.46
C ARG A 176 -6.78 17.76 12.81
N GLN A 177 -7.93 17.69 13.45
CA GLN A 177 -8.67 18.90 13.85
C GLN A 177 -8.09 19.50 15.11
N ALA A 178 -7.64 18.68 16.05
CA ALA A 178 -6.99 19.16 17.29
C ALA A 178 -5.68 19.93 17.01
N SER A 179 -5.00 19.64 15.91
CA SER A 179 -3.81 20.38 15.48
C SER A 179 -4.11 21.74 14.83
N LYS A 180 -5.38 22.06 14.56
CA LYS A 180 -5.81 23.33 13.97
C LYS A 180 -6.36 24.23 15.06
N ILE A 181 -5.68 25.34 15.32
CA ILE A 181 -6.18 26.40 16.19
C ILE A 181 -6.85 27.43 15.26
N ASN A 182 -8.17 27.43 15.21
CA ASN A 182 -8.95 28.22 14.23
C ASN A 182 -8.77 29.73 14.36
N ASP A 183 -8.42 30.21 15.57
CA ASP A 183 -8.31 31.63 15.90
C ASP A 183 -6.87 32.16 15.84
N LEU A 184 -5.90 31.35 15.42
CA LEU A 184 -4.51 31.78 15.26
C LEU A 184 -4.16 31.92 13.77
N PRO A 185 -3.58 33.05 13.36
CA PRO A 185 -2.98 33.20 12.04
C PRO A 185 -1.94 32.11 11.77
N LYS A 186 -1.84 31.66 10.50
CA LYS A 186 -0.93 30.55 10.12
C LYS A 186 0.56 30.85 10.35
N ASP A 187 0.91 32.11 10.47
CA ASP A 187 2.25 32.65 10.69
C ASP A 187 2.53 33.02 12.17
N THR A 188 1.64 32.63 13.08
CA THR A 188 1.85 32.87 14.52
C THR A 188 3.10 32.13 14.98
N PRO A 189 4.11 32.84 15.55
CA PRO A 189 5.34 32.20 15.99
C PRO A 189 5.09 31.22 17.13
N VAL A 190 5.61 29.99 16.97
CA VAL A 190 5.57 28.96 18.03
C VAL A 190 6.58 29.34 19.10
N ARG A 191 6.17 29.34 20.39
CA ARG A 191 7.10 29.47 21.52
C ARG A 191 7.93 28.20 21.68
N ASP A 192 9.26 28.36 21.64
CA ASP A 192 10.17 27.30 22.06
C ASP A 192 10.17 27.18 23.58
N PHE A 193 9.62 26.08 24.09
CA PHE A 193 9.76 25.71 25.50
C PHE A 193 11.10 24.98 25.68
N LYS A 194 12.05 25.63 26.33
CA LYS A 194 13.40 25.08 26.56
C LYS A 194 13.49 24.05 27.68
N SER A 195 12.49 23.92 28.54
CA SER A 195 12.29 22.86 29.54
C SER A 195 10.91 22.98 30.20
N ALA A 196 10.34 21.88 30.63
CA ALA A 196 9.31 21.82 31.66
C ALA A 196 9.96 21.32 32.94
#